data_a4520653dae1fe6eb0e1616ebd9dba1a
#
_entry.id   a4520653dae1fe6eb0e1616ebd9dba1a
#
_cell.length_a   1.000
_cell.length_b   1.000
_cell.length_c   1.000
_cell.angle_alpha   90.00
_cell.angle_beta   90.00
_cell.angle_gamma   90.00
#
_symmetry.space_group_name_H-M   'P 1'
#
loop_
_entity.id
_entity.type
_entity.pdbx_description
1 polymer ?
#
loop_
_entity_poly.entity_id
_entity_poly.type
_entity_poly.pdbx_seq_one_letter_code
_entity_poly.pdbx_strand_id
1 'polypeptide(L)'
;MDAIKRYWTALDQASRRALRRAFIIPLVIGTVLIIAAAALYMATVGNIETSANLARELGMLQALMAATVIAGIYSYFLVYKAHKAIKENLFAHPADGRPTPETWSRKDGVILALALLGVVSIPGAVVGLVAMAALPIDLEPSNFTPLIWPIIGLALGPYAAKRYIPVEQ
;
A
#
# COMPACT_ATOMS: atom_id res chain seq x y z
N MET A 1 -15.27 -9.67 9.45
CA MET A 1 -15.49 -8.22 9.49
C MET A 1 -15.51 -7.66 10.91
N ASP A 2 -16.02 -8.37 11.88
CA ASP A 2 -16.18 -7.89 13.27
C ASP A 2 -14.86 -7.64 14.02
N ALA A 3 -13.79 -8.38 13.72
CA ALA A 3 -12.48 -8.16 14.35
C ALA A 3 -11.85 -6.82 13.95
N ILE A 4 -11.91 -6.46 12.66
CA ILE A 4 -11.40 -5.18 12.16
C ILE A 4 -12.22 -4.02 12.72
N LYS A 5 -13.55 -4.19 12.79
CA LYS A 5 -14.45 -3.18 13.33
C LYS A 5 -14.20 -2.96 14.82
N ARG A 6 -14.05 -4.04 15.61
CA ARG A 6 -13.70 -3.96 17.03
C ARG A 6 -12.34 -3.30 17.24
N TYR A 7 -11.34 -3.68 16.43
CA TYR A 7 -10.01 -3.05 16.50
C TYR A 7 -10.08 -1.56 16.20
N TRP A 8 -10.83 -1.16 15.14
CA TRP A 8 -10.99 0.26 14.78
C TRP A 8 -11.71 1.07 15.87
N THR A 9 -12.74 0.50 16.49
CA THR A 9 -13.46 1.16 17.60
C THR A 9 -12.63 1.25 18.87
N ALA A 10 -11.69 0.34 19.09
CA ALA A 10 -10.79 0.33 20.24
C ALA A 10 -9.60 1.29 20.08
N LEU A 11 -9.34 1.85 18.88
CA LEU A 11 -8.30 2.86 18.69
C LEU A 11 -8.73 4.19 19.35
N ASP A 12 -7.79 4.84 20.04
CA ASP A 12 -7.98 6.19 20.54
C ASP A 12 -8.27 7.20 19.42
N GLN A 13 -8.90 8.32 19.77
CA GLN A 13 -9.34 9.30 18.77
C GLN A 13 -8.17 9.94 18.01
N ALA A 14 -7.01 10.13 18.67
CA ALA A 14 -5.82 10.69 18.06
C ALA A 14 -5.21 9.71 17.04
N SER A 15 -5.10 8.43 17.41
CA SER A 15 -4.64 7.36 16.50
C SER A 15 -5.55 7.20 15.30
N ARG A 16 -6.86 7.21 15.48
CA ARG A 16 -7.83 7.17 14.36
C ARG A 16 -7.65 8.33 13.40
N ARG A 17 -7.47 9.57 13.91
CA ARG A 17 -7.24 10.74 13.06
C ARG A 17 -5.92 10.68 12.32
N ALA A 18 -4.84 10.26 12.99
CA ALA A 18 -3.52 10.12 12.38
C ALA A 18 -3.53 9.08 11.26
N LEU A 19 -4.06 7.87 11.53
CA LEU A 19 -4.20 6.81 10.53
C LEU A 19 -5.10 7.21 9.36
N ARG A 20 -6.25 7.83 9.64
CA ARG A 20 -7.19 8.25 8.59
C ARG A 20 -6.56 9.28 7.65
N ARG A 21 -5.87 10.29 8.19
CA ARG A 21 -5.27 11.37 7.38
C ARG A 21 -4.00 10.95 6.68
N ALA A 22 -3.13 10.22 7.38
CA ALA A 22 -1.80 9.89 6.86
C ALA A 22 -1.80 8.62 6.00
N PHE A 23 -2.77 7.73 6.18
CA PHE A 23 -2.76 6.42 5.55
C PHE A 23 -4.06 6.08 4.81
N ILE A 24 -5.21 6.03 5.47
CA ILE A 24 -6.46 5.52 4.88
C ILE A 24 -6.92 6.37 3.70
N ILE A 25 -7.02 7.70 3.88
CA ILE A 25 -7.50 8.58 2.81
C ILE A 25 -6.58 8.53 1.59
N PRO A 26 -5.24 8.72 1.72
CA PRO A 26 -4.34 8.61 0.59
C PRO A 26 -4.33 7.21 -0.05
N LEU A 27 -4.46 6.15 0.73
CA LEU A 27 -4.53 4.78 0.22
C LEU A 27 -5.77 4.58 -0.66
N VAL A 28 -6.95 5.05 -0.21
CA VAL A 28 -8.19 4.97 -0.99
C VAL A 28 -8.07 5.76 -2.29
N ILE A 29 -7.57 7.00 -2.23
CA ILE A 29 -7.37 7.83 -3.43
C ILE A 29 -6.39 7.13 -4.39
N GLY A 30 -5.25 6.64 -3.89
CA GLY A 30 -4.27 5.91 -4.70
C GLY A 30 -4.86 4.66 -5.35
N THR A 31 -5.67 3.90 -4.62
CA THR A 31 -6.38 2.71 -5.15
C THR A 31 -7.32 3.07 -6.29
N VAL A 32 -8.13 4.12 -6.13
CA VAL A 32 -9.05 4.60 -7.18
C VAL A 32 -8.27 5.02 -8.43
N LEU A 33 -7.16 5.74 -8.27
CA LEU A 33 -6.31 6.16 -9.39
C LEU A 33 -5.67 4.96 -10.11
N ILE A 34 -5.21 3.93 -9.38
CA ILE A 34 -4.65 2.70 -9.97
C ILE A 34 -5.70 1.96 -10.77
N ILE A 35 -6.92 1.81 -10.22
CA ILE A 35 -8.03 1.14 -10.92
C ILE A 35 -8.42 1.91 -12.19
N ALA A 36 -8.52 3.24 -12.11
CA ALA A 36 -8.84 4.08 -13.27
C ALA A 36 -7.76 3.98 -14.36
N ALA A 37 -6.48 3.99 -13.99
CA ALA A 37 -5.37 3.83 -14.91
C ALA A 37 -5.36 2.44 -15.57
N ALA A 38 -5.62 1.37 -14.81
CA ALA A 38 -5.72 0.01 -15.32
C ALA A 38 -6.91 -0.16 -16.28
N ALA A 39 -8.08 0.40 -15.95
CA ALA A 39 -9.26 0.39 -16.82
C ALA A 39 -9.00 1.12 -18.13
N LEU A 40 -8.36 2.30 -18.07
CA LEU A 40 -8.00 3.07 -19.26
C LEU A 40 -7.00 2.29 -20.14
N TYR A 41 -6.01 1.65 -19.54
CA TYR A 41 -5.06 0.81 -20.25
C TYR A 41 -5.76 -0.36 -20.95
N MET A 42 -6.60 -1.12 -20.26
CA MET A 42 -7.33 -2.23 -20.87
C MET A 42 -8.25 -1.78 -21.99
N ALA A 43 -8.93 -0.63 -21.85
CA ALA A 43 -9.79 -0.09 -22.91
C ALA A 43 -9.01 0.32 -24.17
N THR A 44 -7.73 0.70 -24.02
CA THR A 44 -6.89 1.12 -25.14
C THR A 44 -6.18 -0.03 -25.82
N VAL A 45 -5.74 -1.06 -25.07
CA VAL A 45 -5.04 -2.24 -25.61
C VAL A 45 -5.96 -3.11 -26.47
N GLY A 46 -7.26 -3.21 -26.13
CA GLY A 46 -8.24 -4.01 -26.87
C GLY A 46 -8.55 -3.53 -28.30
N ASN A 47 -8.03 -2.37 -28.74
CA ASN A 47 -8.31 -1.76 -30.05
C ASN A 47 -7.09 -1.75 -31.01
N ILE A 48 -6.06 -2.56 -30.77
CA ILE A 48 -4.81 -2.50 -31.54
C ILE A 48 -4.79 -3.55 -32.63
N GLU A 49 -5.16 -3.17 -33.85
CA GLU A 49 -5.16 -4.10 -35.01
C GLU A 49 -4.21 -3.78 -36.17
N THR A 50 -3.37 -2.75 -36.15
CA THR A 50 -2.50 -2.46 -37.31
C THR A 50 -1.15 -1.81 -36.99
N SER A 51 -0.18 -1.97 -37.91
CA SER A 51 1.23 -1.52 -37.80
C SER A 51 1.50 -0.01 -37.64
N ALA A 52 0.53 0.84 -37.91
CA ALA A 52 0.54 2.26 -37.52
C ALA A 52 0.56 2.45 -35.98
N ASN A 53 0.41 1.37 -35.25
CA ASN A 53 0.25 1.31 -33.81
C ASN A 53 1.57 1.15 -33.04
N LEU A 54 2.71 0.81 -33.71
CA LEU A 54 3.98 0.60 -32.98
C LEU A 54 4.44 1.83 -32.22
N ALA A 55 4.34 3.01 -32.81
CA ALA A 55 4.67 4.26 -32.13
C ALA A 55 3.71 4.56 -30.97
N ARG A 56 2.43 4.17 -31.12
CA ARG A 56 1.42 4.29 -30.08
C ARG A 56 1.65 3.30 -28.96
N GLU A 57 2.02 2.05 -29.28
CA GLU A 57 2.40 1.01 -28.30
C GLU A 57 3.63 1.42 -27.48
N LEU A 58 4.67 1.97 -28.13
CA LEU A 58 5.85 2.50 -27.45
C LEU A 58 5.49 3.67 -26.54
N GLY A 59 4.63 4.59 -26.99
CA GLY A 59 4.14 5.71 -26.19
C GLY A 59 3.35 5.24 -24.97
N MET A 60 2.52 4.21 -25.13
CA MET A 60 1.75 3.59 -24.04
C MET A 60 2.65 2.88 -23.04
N LEU A 61 3.66 2.14 -23.52
CA LEU A 61 4.64 1.49 -22.66
C LEU A 61 5.42 2.52 -21.81
N GLN A 62 5.85 3.62 -22.45
CA GLN A 62 6.50 4.73 -21.73
C GLN A 62 5.57 5.38 -20.71
N ALA A 63 4.31 5.60 -21.03
CA ALA A 63 3.31 6.13 -20.08
C ALA A 63 3.08 5.17 -18.91
N LEU A 64 3.01 3.86 -19.15
CA LEU A 64 2.90 2.84 -18.12
C LEU A 64 4.12 2.80 -17.21
N MET A 65 5.32 2.88 -17.78
CA MET A 65 6.56 2.97 -16.99
C MET A 65 6.59 4.23 -16.13
N ALA A 66 6.24 5.39 -16.70
CA ALA A 66 6.15 6.64 -15.94
C ALA A 66 5.11 6.55 -14.82
N ALA A 67 3.93 6.00 -15.08
CA ALA A 67 2.89 5.79 -14.08
C ALA A 67 3.37 4.87 -12.94
N THR A 68 4.13 3.81 -13.27
CA THR A 68 4.70 2.89 -12.29
C THR A 68 5.71 3.58 -11.38
N VAL A 69 6.58 4.44 -11.95
CA VAL A 69 7.55 5.24 -11.19
C VAL A 69 6.82 6.23 -10.26
N ILE A 70 5.81 6.93 -10.78
CA ILE A 70 5.01 7.87 -9.99
C ILE A 70 4.30 7.15 -8.85
N ALA A 71 3.68 5.98 -9.12
CA ALA A 71 3.04 5.16 -8.11
C ALA A 71 4.02 4.68 -7.04
N GLY A 72 5.26 4.32 -7.42
CA GLY A 72 6.33 3.95 -6.51
C GLY A 72 6.73 5.10 -5.59
N ILE A 73 6.95 6.29 -6.15
CA ILE A 73 7.26 7.50 -5.39
C ILE A 73 6.11 7.86 -4.44
N TYR A 74 4.88 7.79 -4.93
CA TYR A 74 3.69 8.05 -4.11
C TYR A 74 3.58 7.06 -2.94
N SER A 75 3.79 5.77 -3.21
CA SER A 75 3.77 4.71 -2.18
C SER A 75 4.85 4.95 -1.12
N TYR A 76 6.05 5.33 -1.54
CA TYR A 76 7.13 5.71 -0.61
C TYR A 76 6.71 6.90 0.28
N PHE A 77 6.16 7.96 -0.31
CA PHE A 77 5.66 9.11 0.43
C PHE A 77 4.54 8.74 1.42
N LEU A 78 3.64 7.85 1.01
CA LEU A 78 2.54 7.38 1.84
C LEU A 78 3.07 6.60 3.05
N VAL A 79 4.00 5.66 2.82
CA VAL A 79 4.65 4.90 3.89
C VAL A 79 5.41 5.82 4.83
N TYR A 80 6.18 6.77 4.30
CA TYR A 80 6.94 7.73 5.10
C TYR A 80 6.02 8.59 6.00
N LYS A 81 4.95 9.17 5.43
CA LYS A 81 3.98 9.98 6.19
C LYS A 81 3.25 9.16 7.25
N ALA A 82 2.82 7.95 6.91
CA ALA A 82 2.14 7.07 7.84
C ALA A 82 3.09 6.62 8.97
N HIS A 83 4.31 6.24 8.64
CA HIS A 83 5.33 5.86 9.61
C HIS A 83 5.60 7.01 10.60
N LYS A 84 5.78 8.23 10.09
CA LYS A 84 6.01 9.43 10.90
C LYS A 84 4.81 9.70 11.82
N ALA A 85 3.59 9.70 11.27
CA ALA A 85 2.37 9.99 12.04
C ALA A 85 2.12 8.94 13.13
N ILE A 86 2.32 7.65 12.86
CA ILE A 86 2.18 6.57 13.85
C ILE A 86 3.22 6.73 14.95
N LYS A 87 4.47 7.01 14.60
CA LYS A 87 5.56 7.19 15.57
C LYS A 87 5.30 8.41 16.48
N GLU A 88 4.93 9.55 15.90
CA GLU A 88 4.61 10.77 16.65
C GLU A 88 3.43 10.53 17.59
N ASN A 89 2.38 9.88 17.11
CA ASN A 89 1.21 9.58 17.93
C ASN A 89 1.53 8.58 19.06
N LEU A 90 2.35 7.55 18.78
CA LEU A 90 2.81 6.58 19.77
C LEU A 90 3.59 7.28 20.91
N PHE A 91 4.46 8.24 20.55
CA PHE A 91 5.27 8.95 21.54
C PHE A 91 4.49 10.00 22.32
N ALA A 92 3.43 10.56 21.72
CA ALA A 92 2.54 11.47 22.42
C ALA A 92 1.60 10.77 23.43
N HIS A 93 1.35 9.46 23.22
CA HIS A 93 0.44 8.67 24.05
C HIS A 93 1.14 7.38 24.51
N PRO A 94 2.12 7.51 25.45
CA PRO A 94 2.83 6.33 25.97
C PRO A 94 1.84 5.40 26.66
N ALA A 95 1.95 4.11 26.39
CA ALA A 95 1.14 3.07 27.00
C ALA A 95 2.04 1.89 27.40
N ASP A 96 1.64 1.16 28.43
CA ASP A 96 2.41 0.06 28.98
C ASP A 96 2.76 -1.01 27.93
N GLY A 97 4.02 -1.44 27.93
CA GLY A 97 4.54 -2.46 27.02
C GLY A 97 4.79 -2.01 25.58
N ARG A 98 4.64 -0.71 25.28
CA ARG A 98 4.91 -0.14 23.95
C ARG A 98 6.25 0.62 23.93
N PRO A 99 6.88 0.74 22.75
CA PRO A 99 8.11 1.50 22.62
C PRO A 99 7.89 2.98 22.95
N THR A 100 8.74 3.51 23.82
CA THR A 100 8.85 4.94 24.12
C THR A 100 9.95 5.58 23.26
N PRO A 101 10.09 6.92 23.24
CA PRO A 101 11.22 7.56 22.54
C PRO A 101 12.57 6.98 22.88
N GLU A 102 12.78 6.58 24.15
CA GLU A 102 14.05 6.04 24.68
C GLU A 102 14.27 4.56 24.28
N THR A 103 13.18 3.79 24.19
CA THR A 103 13.25 2.34 23.87
C THR A 103 13.03 2.04 22.40
N TRP A 104 12.70 3.06 21.58
CA TRP A 104 12.52 2.90 20.13
C TRP A 104 13.81 2.48 19.44
N SER A 105 13.81 1.29 18.92
CA SER A 105 14.96 0.73 18.22
C SER A 105 14.86 0.89 16.70
N ARG A 106 16.00 0.75 16.01
CA ARG A 106 16.02 0.69 14.54
C ARG A 106 15.16 -0.46 13.99
N LYS A 107 15.08 -1.56 14.73
CA LYS A 107 14.25 -2.73 14.38
C LYS A 107 12.76 -2.37 14.38
N ASP A 108 12.28 -1.58 15.34
CA ASP A 108 10.90 -1.13 15.40
C ASP A 108 10.55 -0.28 14.17
N GLY A 109 11.44 0.63 13.79
CA GLY A 109 11.28 1.43 12.58
C GLY A 109 11.19 0.58 11.30
N VAL A 110 12.04 -0.43 11.16
CA VAL A 110 12.04 -1.33 9.99
C VAL A 110 10.76 -2.19 9.96
N ILE A 111 10.36 -2.77 11.09
CA ILE A 111 9.14 -3.60 11.16
C ILE A 111 7.91 -2.78 10.78
N LEU A 112 7.78 -1.57 11.33
CA LEU A 112 6.67 -0.68 11.00
C LEU A 112 6.68 -0.29 9.51
N ALA A 113 7.85 0.05 8.96
CA ALA A 113 7.99 0.40 7.55
C ALA A 113 7.62 -0.76 6.62
N LEU A 114 8.08 -1.99 6.92
CA LEU A 114 7.75 -3.18 6.14
C LEU A 114 6.26 -3.53 6.22
N ALA A 115 5.65 -3.42 7.40
CA ALA A 115 4.22 -3.63 7.57
C ALA A 115 3.40 -2.63 6.73
N LEU A 116 3.77 -1.34 6.77
CA LEU A 116 3.11 -0.29 5.99
C LEU A 116 3.31 -0.48 4.49
N LEU A 117 4.54 -0.79 4.05
CA LEU A 117 4.85 -1.05 2.64
C LEU A 117 4.04 -2.24 2.12
N GLY A 118 3.95 -3.32 2.91
CA GLY A 118 3.15 -4.48 2.56
C GLY A 118 1.66 -4.15 2.41
N VAL A 119 1.08 -3.35 3.31
CA VAL A 119 -0.33 -2.94 3.21
C VAL A 119 -0.56 -2.02 2.02
N VAL A 120 0.34 -1.06 1.75
CA VAL A 120 0.24 -0.16 0.59
C VAL A 120 0.31 -0.92 -0.74
N SER A 121 1.03 -2.03 -0.79
CA SER A 121 1.17 -2.83 -2.01
C SER A 121 -0.06 -3.70 -2.34
N ILE A 122 -0.98 -3.93 -1.39
CA ILE A 122 -2.17 -4.77 -1.61
C ILE A 122 -3.01 -4.32 -2.81
N PRO A 123 -3.40 -3.04 -2.96
CA PRO A 123 -4.19 -2.61 -4.11
C PRO A 123 -3.51 -2.90 -5.45
N GLY A 124 -2.22 -2.62 -5.55
CA GLY A 124 -1.45 -2.90 -6.77
C GLY A 124 -1.37 -4.39 -7.09
N ALA A 125 -1.21 -5.23 -6.06
CA ALA A 125 -1.20 -6.69 -6.23
C ALA A 125 -2.56 -7.21 -6.70
N VAL A 126 -3.66 -6.71 -6.16
CA VAL A 126 -5.02 -7.09 -6.58
C VAL A 126 -5.24 -6.71 -8.05
N VAL A 127 -4.90 -5.47 -8.44
CA VAL A 127 -5.01 -5.03 -9.83
C VAL A 127 -4.13 -5.87 -10.75
N GLY A 128 -2.89 -6.18 -10.33
CA GLY A 128 -1.97 -7.04 -11.08
C GLY A 128 -2.52 -8.46 -11.30
N LEU A 129 -3.09 -9.08 -10.27
CA LEU A 129 -3.72 -10.39 -10.36
C LEU A 129 -4.94 -10.40 -11.30
N VAL A 130 -5.77 -9.36 -11.24
CA VAL A 130 -6.92 -9.21 -12.15
C VAL A 130 -6.44 -9.04 -13.59
N ALA A 131 -5.41 -8.23 -13.82
CA ALA A 131 -4.83 -8.05 -15.15
C ALA A 131 -4.24 -9.36 -15.70
N MET A 132 -3.51 -10.12 -14.88
CA MET A 132 -2.98 -11.44 -15.25
C MET A 132 -4.09 -12.44 -15.61
N ALA A 133 -5.23 -12.39 -14.91
CA ALA A 133 -6.37 -13.27 -15.20
C ALA A 133 -7.16 -12.86 -16.44
N ALA A 134 -7.16 -11.57 -16.79
CA ALA A 134 -7.94 -11.01 -17.90
C ALA A 134 -7.17 -10.96 -19.24
N LEU A 135 -5.84 -10.95 -19.20
CA LEU A 135 -4.98 -10.85 -20.39
C LEU A 135 -4.35 -12.20 -20.72
N PRO A 136 -4.19 -12.55 -22.01
CA PRO A 136 -3.47 -13.74 -22.43
C PRO A 136 -1.96 -13.56 -22.25
N ILE A 137 -1.51 -13.55 -21.00
CA ILE A 137 -0.11 -13.37 -20.61
C ILE A 137 0.45 -14.75 -20.23
N ASP A 138 1.61 -15.11 -20.76
CA ASP A 138 2.36 -16.28 -20.30
C ASP A 138 2.81 -16.05 -18.86
N LEU A 139 2.29 -16.86 -17.94
CA LEU A 139 2.54 -16.73 -16.51
C LEU A 139 3.89 -17.35 -16.15
N GLU A 140 4.90 -16.51 -16.00
CA GLU A 140 6.19 -16.91 -15.45
C GLU A 140 6.23 -16.74 -13.91
N PRO A 141 7.03 -17.55 -13.18
CA PRO A 141 7.20 -17.41 -11.73
C PRO A 141 7.61 -15.99 -11.29
N SER A 142 8.37 -15.29 -12.13
CA SER A 142 8.81 -13.89 -11.92
C SER A 142 7.64 -12.92 -11.78
N ASN A 143 6.51 -13.17 -12.43
CA ASN A 143 5.32 -12.32 -12.39
C ASN A 143 4.67 -12.27 -11.00
N PHE A 144 4.93 -13.29 -10.17
CA PHE A 144 4.39 -13.37 -8.80
C PHE A 144 5.30 -12.71 -7.75
N THR A 145 6.51 -12.31 -8.12
CA THR A 145 7.44 -11.64 -7.19
C THR A 145 6.85 -10.43 -6.46
N PRO A 146 6.04 -9.55 -7.10
CA PRO A 146 5.41 -8.43 -6.41
C PRO A 146 4.44 -8.82 -5.29
N LEU A 147 3.92 -10.06 -5.29
CA LEU A 147 3.01 -10.56 -4.26
C LEU A 147 3.70 -10.80 -2.91
N ILE A 148 5.02 -10.84 -2.87
CA ILE A 148 5.79 -10.98 -1.63
C ILE A 148 5.47 -9.81 -0.67
N TRP A 149 5.32 -8.60 -1.18
CA TRP A 149 5.06 -7.43 -0.35
C TRP A 149 3.72 -7.47 0.38
N PRO A 150 2.57 -7.75 -0.29
CA PRO A 150 1.31 -7.97 0.41
C PRO A 150 1.37 -9.07 1.46
N ILE A 151 2.07 -10.17 1.19
CA ILE A 151 2.23 -11.29 2.14
C ILE A 151 2.97 -10.80 3.40
N ILE A 152 4.07 -10.05 3.22
CA ILE A 152 4.79 -9.42 4.34
C ILE A 152 3.86 -8.49 5.12
N GLY A 153 3.06 -7.69 4.43
CA GLY A 153 2.08 -6.79 5.05
C GLY A 153 1.02 -7.51 5.86
N LEU A 154 0.49 -8.61 5.34
CA LEU A 154 -0.50 -9.44 6.05
C LEU A 154 0.11 -10.13 7.27
N ALA A 155 1.36 -10.56 7.19
CA ALA A 155 2.06 -11.22 8.29
C ALA A 155 2.47 -10.23 9.40
N LEU A 156 3.06 -9.09 9.02
CA LEU A 156 3.57 -8.10 9.98
C LEU A 156 2.53 -7.06 10.41
N GLY A 157 1.48 -6.85 9.62
CA GLY A 157 0.45 -5.85 9.89
C GLY A 157 -0.20 -6.00 11.26
N PRO A 158 -0.74 -7.17 11.64
CA PRO A 158 -1.36 -7.38 12.95
C PRO A 158 -0.39 -7.18 14.12
N TYR A 159 0.87 -7.61 13.95
CA TYR A 159 1.91 -7.41 14.95
C TYR A 159 2.25 -5.92 15.11
N ALA A 160 2.49 -5.22 14.00
CA ALA A 160 2.78 -3.79 14.00
C ALA A 160 1.62 -2.96 14.56
N ALA A 161 0.39 -3.32 14.22
CA ALA A 161 -0.80 -2.68 14.74
C ALA A 161 -0.88 -2.80 16.26
N LYS A 162 -0.74 -4.02 16.80
CA LYS A 162 -0.77 -4.26 18.25
C LYS A 162 0.36 -3.52 18.99
N ARG A 163 1.55 -3.44 18.40
CA ARG A 163 2.75 -2.90 19.03
C ARG A 163 2.87 -1.37 18.92
N TYR A 164 2.44 -0.78 17.80
CA TYR A 164 2.73 0.63 17.51
C TYR A 164 1.51 1.54 17.46
N ILE A 165 0.30 0.99 17.44
CA ILE A 165 -0.90 1.82 17.38
C ILE A 165 -1.60 1.79 18.75
N PRO A 166 -1.70 2.94 19.45
CA PRO A 166 -2.39 3.04 20.72
C PRO A 166 -3.87 2.65 20.61
N VAL A 167 -4.38 1.96 21.63
CA VAL A 167 -5.78 1.53 21.76
C VAL A 167 -6.32 2.13 23.06
N GLU A 168 -7.54 2.61 23.06
CA GLU A 168 -8.23 3.02 24.29
C GLU A 168 -8.33 1.79 25.22
N GLN A 169 -7.89 1.94 26.47
CA GLN A 169 -8.03 0.93 27.51
C GLN A 169 -9.39 1.07 28.18
#